data_b88e65479b76e111ceb7b40b05c774e9
#
_entry.id   b88e65479b76e111ceb7b40b05c774e9
#
_cell.length_a   1.000
_cell.length_b   1.000
_cell.length_c   1.000
_cell.angle_alpha   90.00
_cell.angle_beta   90.00
_cell.angle_gamma   90.00
#
_symmetry.space_group_name_H-M   'P 1'
#
loop_
_entity.id
_entity.type
_entity.pdbx_description
1 polymer ?
#
loop_
_entity_poly.entity_id
_entity_poly.type
_entity_poly.pdbx_seq_one_letter_code
_entity_poly.pdbx_strand_id
1 'polypeptide(L)'
;MTCAKVLRNRAALNQIYMPESSTKRFNLHEDWVVVILGFLVILFSLFLYIVPVPTFKWSGAADLFSKVLAPANMGIMFIQLFFFLCVGLVGTILLGKSPARFAIGFPIVFIITIIALILTGNTFVKSLNLEAVIFSLAIGLAIGNLFKLPQWFKDTLSTELFVKIGLVLLGTGVIFSDILKAGSLGLIQALVVVLSVWYFAFWLCKKLKVDEELTMMISSAVSICGVSAAIATSGAIKGDPKKLSYVISMVLITAIPMMIFMPYIASYLSLSQQVTGAWLGGSIDTTGAVVASGTLVGEEALKISTIVKFSQNVLLGIAAFAISIYWTYNSSSRASGTVEKPTLKVIWDRFPKFVLGFVAASLLFSFVFSPDLIAPAKDSLKNLQNTWFTLAFTSIGLETNFKDLFKHDNKKPLYAFLLAQFFNILVTLLLAYLLFN
;
A
#
# COMPACT_ATOMS: atom_id res chain seq x y z
N MET A 1 57.95 -20.11 -4.69
CA MET A 1 56.48 -20.27 -4.56
C MET A 1 55.78 -19.04 -3.95
N THR A 2 56.29 -17.82 -4.16
CA THR A 2 55.86 -16.62 -3.39
C THR A 2 55.37 -15.44 -4.27
N CYS A 3 55.70 -15.41 -5.54
CA CYS A 3 55.29 -14.26 -6.41
C CYS A 3 53.89 -14.39 -7.03
N ALA A 4 53.40 -15.60 -7.32
CA ALA A 4 52.10 -15.84 -7.92
C ALA A 4 50.93 -15.60 -6.95
N LYS A 5 51.17 -15.73 -5.62
CA LYS A 5 50.16 -15.54 -4.57
C LYS A 5 49.90 -14.05 -4.30
N VAL A 6 50.94 -13.19 -4.49
CA VAL A 6 50.83 -11.72 -4.33
C VAL A 6 50.09 -11.10 -5.52
N LEU A 7 50.29 -11.61 -6.73
CA LEU A 7 49.58 -11.13 -7.92
C LEU A 7 48.09 -11.52 -7.94
N ARG A 8 47.74 -12.68 -7.41
CA ARG A 8 46.33 -13.09 -7.26
C ARG A 8 45.58 -12.22 -6.23
N ASN A 9 46.23 -11.85 -5.15
CA ASN A 9 45.62 -10.94 -4.15
C ASN A 9 45.47 -9.50 -4.64
N ARG A 10 46.35 -9.00 -5.53
CA ARG A 10 46.16 -7.68 -6.17
C ARG A 10 45.05 -7.64 -7.17
N ALA A 11 44.81 -8.74 -7.92
CA ALA A 11 43.69 -8.82 -8.84
C ALA A 11 42.35 -8.92 -8.10
N ALA A 12 42.30 -9.59 -6.95
CA ALA A 12 41.09 -9.67 -6.10
C ALA A 12 40.81 -8.34 -5.37
N LEU A 13 41.85 -7.58 -5.00
CA LEU A 13 41.67 -6.24 -4.38
C LEU A 13 41.27 -5.16 -5.39
N ASN A 14 41.64 -5.27 -6.66
CA ASN A 14 41.19 -4.36 -7.72
C ASN A 14 39.73 -4.58 -8.17
N GLN A 15 39.11 -5.75 -7.85
CA GLN A 15 37.68 -5.95 -8.08
C GLN A 15 36.79 -5.35 -6.97
N ILE A 16 37.38 -4.92 -5.84
CA ILE A 16 36.66 -4.31 -4.71
C ILE A 16 36.61 -2.77 -4.79
N TYR A 17 37.45 -2.16 -5.62
CA TYR A 17 37.49 -0.71 -5.82
C TYR A 17 37.24 -0.35 -7.29
N MET A 18 36.05 -0.63 -7.81
CA MET A 18 35.49 0.24 -8.83
C MET A 18 34.90 1.46 -8.09
N PRO A 19 35.35 2.68 -8.35
CA PRO A 19 34.66 3.86 -7.84
C PRO A 19 33.26 3.82 -8.46
N GLU A 20 32.24 3.64 -7.64
CA GLU A 20 30.87 3.96 -8.06
C GLU A 20 30.93 5.37 -8.61
N SER A 21 30.69 5.52 -9.90
CA SER A 21 30.51 6.82 -10.53
C SER A 21 29.46 7.55 -9.69
N SER A 22 29.87 8.62 -9.02
CA SER A 22 29.00 9.49 -8.24
C SER A 22 28.14 10.33 -9.20
N THR A 23 27.30 9.67 -9.98
CA THR A 23 26.12 10.31 -10.52
C THR A 23 25.28 10.64 -9.30
N LYS A 24 25.06 11.91 -9.00
CA LYS A 24 24.11 12.38 -7.98
C LYS A 24 22.80 11.69 -8.27
N ARG A 25 22.53 10.55 -7.60
CA ARG A 25 21.28 9.84 -7.74
C ARG A 25 20.21 10.77 -7.16
N PHE A 26 19.29 11.17 -8.00
CA PHE A 26 18.09 11.87 -7.57
C PHE A 26 17.40 10.94 -6.56
N ASN A 27 17.22 11.38 -5.33
CA ASN A 27 16.62 10.59 -4.25
C ASN A 27 15.51 11.41 -3.61
N LEU A 28 14.38 11.49 -4.34
CA LEU A 28 13.18 12.13 -3.82
C LEU A 28 12.45 11.19 -2.87
N HIS A 29 11.77 11.76 -1.88
CA HIS A 29 10.87 11.00 -1.03
C HIS A 29 9.75 10.35 -1.87
N GLU A 30 9.48 9.06 -1.63
CA GLU A 30 8.54 8.26 -2.43
C GLU A 30 7.18 8.92 -2.64
N ASP A 31 6.62 9.52 -1.59
CA ASP A 31 5.32 10.16 -1.68
C ASP A 31 5.28 11.33 -2.68
N TRP A 32 6.36 12.12 -2.78
CA TRP A 32 6.44 13.18 -3.78
C TRP A 32 6.58 12.63 -5.20
N VAL A 33 7.34 11.54 -5.36
CA VAL A 33 7.43 10.84 -6.66
C VAL A 33 6.06 10.38 -7.09
N VAL A 34 5.28 9.80 -6.19
CA VAL A 34 3.90 9.34 -6.46
C VAL A 34 3.00 10.50 -6.88
N VAL A 35 3.07 11.64 -6.19
CA VAL A 35 2.27 12.83 -6.56
C VAL A 35 2.63 13.29 -7.97
N ILE A 36 3.92 13.40 -8.27
CA ILE A 36 4.41 13.79 -9.60
C ILE A 36 3.91 12.81 -10.67
N LEU A 37 4.05 11.49 -10.45
CA LEU A 37 3.63 10.48 -11.40
C LEU A 37 2.11 10.44 -11.58
N GLY A 38 1.34 10.55 -10.49
CA GLY A 38 -0.11 10.62 -10.56
C GLY A 38 -0.60 11.80 -11.39
N PHE A 39 -0.04 13.01 -11.14
CA PHE A 39 -0.38 14.19 -11.96
C PHE A 39 0.14 14.08 -13.39
N LEU A 40 1.31 13.47 -13.62
CA LEU A 40 1.79 13.19 -14.97
C LEU A 40 0.77 12.35 -15.75
N VAL A 41 0.25 11.26 -15.14
CA VAL A 41 -0.77 10.41 -15.76
C VAL A 41 -2.06 11.19 -16.02
N ILE A 42 -2.54 11.99 -15.05
CA ILE A 42 -3.75 12.81 -15.18
C ILE A 42 -3.60 13.82 -16.32
N LEU A 43 -2.55 14.63 -16.30
CA LEU A 43 -2.33 15.68 -17.28
C LEU A 43 -2.06 15.09 -18.67
N PHE A 44 -1.34 13.99 -18.77
CA PHE A 44 -1.13 13.28 -20.03
C PHE A 44 -2.47 12.83 -20.62
N SER A 45 -3.34 12.21 -19.80
CA SER A 45 -4.65 11.72 -20.26
C SER A 45 -5.63 12.83 -20.62
N LEU A 46 -5.55 14.00 -19.97
CA LEU A 46 -6.44 15.13 -20.25
C LEU A 46 -5.99 15.96 -21.48
N PHE A 47 -4.69 16.18 -21.66
CA PHE A 47 -4.19 17.17 -22.61
C PHE A 47 -3.40 16.60 -23.79
N LEU A 48 -2.85 15.38 -23.67
CA LEU A 48 -1.96 14.83 -24.69
C LEU A 48 -2.57 13.63 -25.42
N TYR A 49 -2.96 12.58 -24.69
CA TYR A 49 -3.44 11.36 -25.30
C TYR A 49 -4.31 10.55 -24.35
N ILE A 50 -5.53 10.25 -24.77
CA ILE A 50 -6.44 9.38 -24.04
C ILE A 50 -5.99 7.95 -24.23
N VAL A 51 -5.42 7.35 -23.18
CA VAL A 51 -4.93 5.96 -23.22
C VAL A 51 -6.12 5.01 -23.47
N PRO A 52 -6.08 4.19 -24.52
CA PRO A 52 -7.20 3.32 -24.85
C PRO A 52 -7.45 2.27 -23.77
N VAL A 53 -8.73 1.94 -23.59
CA VAL A 53 -9.19 0.97 -22.56
C VAL A 53 -9.33 -0.41 -23.21
N PRO A 54 -8.59 -1.45 -22.73
CA PRO A 54 -8.75 -2.80 -23.23
C PRO A 54 -10.07 -3.41 -22.76
N THR A 55 -10.63 -4.32 -23.54
CA THR A 55 -11.79 -5.09 -23.13
C THR A 55 -11.35 -6.43 -22.53
N PHE A 56 -11.91 -6.76 -21.35
CA PHE A 56 -11.67 -8.05 -20.68
C PHE A 56 -12.95 -8.89 -20.56
N LYS A 57 -14.11 -8.37 -21.04
CA LYS A 57 -15.40 -9.05 -20.88
C LYS A 57 -15.55 -10.20 -21.92
N TRP A 58 -15.84 -11.41 -21.42
CA TRP A 58 -16.10 -12.59 -22.21
C TRP A 58 -17.05 -13.57 -21.52
N SER A 59 -17.82 -14.35 -22.29
CA SER A 59 -18.75 -15.35 -21.78
C SER A 59 -18.39 -16.79 -22.11
N GLY A 60 -17.68 -17.00 -23.21
CA GLY A 60 -17.25 -18.32 -23.68
C GLY A 60 -15.97 -18.24 -24.50
N ALA A 61 -15.42 -19.37 -24.92
CA ALA A 61 -14.16 -19.44 -25.66
C ALA A 61 -14.17 -18.58 -26.94
N ALA A 62 -15.30 -18.55 -27.66
CA ALA A 62 -15.44 -17.72 -28.86
C ALA A 62 -15.24 -16.22 -28.55
N ASP A 63 -15.85 -15.71 -27.48
CA ASP A 63 -15.67 -14.31 -27.03
C ASP A 63 -14.26 -14.04 -26.57
N LEU A 64 -13.64 -14.99 -25.85
CA LEU A 64 -12.27 -14.86 -25.37
C LEU A 64 -11.31 -14.62 -26.55
N PHE A 65 -11.40 -15.44 -27.60
CA PHE A 65 -10.52 -15.31 -28.75
C PHE A 65 -10.88 -14.17 -29.68
N SER A 66 -12.18 -13.89 -29.91
CA SER A 66 -12.62 -12.86 -30.84
C SER A 66 -12.62 -11.45 -30.28
N LYS A 67 -12.71 -11.27 -28.94
CA LYS A 67 -12.78 -9.97 -28.29
C LYS A 67 -11.54 -9.69 -27.44
N VAL A 68 -11.25 -10.55 -26.45
CA VAL A 68 -10.18 -10.30 -25.47
C VAL A 68 -8.80 -10.52 -26.09
N LEU A 69 -8.61 -11.63 -26.79
CA LEU A 69 -7.35 -11.97 -27.47
C LEU A 69 -7.31 -11.52 -28.94
N ALA A 70 -8.29 -10.71 -29.39
CA ALA A 70 -8.26 -10.10 -30.71
C ALA A 70 -7.01 -9.25 -30.90
N PRO A 71 -6.37 -9.24 -32.09
CA PRO A 71 -5.13 -8.49 -32.34
C PRO A 71 -5.24 -7.00 -31.97
N ALA A 72 -6.38 -6.36 -32.26
CA ALA A 72 -6.62 -4.97 -31.91
C ALA A 72 -6.61 -4.74 -30.40
N ASN A 73 -7.27 -5.59 -29.62
CA ASN A 73 -7.30 -5.48 -28.17
C ASN A 73 -5.95 -5.83 -27.52
N MET A 74 -5.22 -6.82 -28.08
CA MET A 74 -3.85 -7.10 -27.67
C MET A 74 -2.93 -5.89 -27.93
N GLY A 75 -3.11 -5.20 -29.06
CA GLY A 75 -2.41 -3.94 -29.34
C GLY A 75 -2.66 -2.88 -28.26
N ILE A 76 -3.91 -2.74 -27.79
CA ILE A 76 -4.25 -1.84 -26.67
C ILE A 76 -3.55 -2.27 -25.38
N MET A 77 -3.51 -3.57 -25.06
CA MET A 77 -2.78 -4.07 -23.88
C MET A 77 -1.27 -3.77 -23.99
N PHE A 78 -0.67 -3.86 -25.18
CA PHE A 78 0.73 -3.48 -25.40
C PHE A 78 0.96 -1.98 -25.22
N ILE A 79 0.04 -1.12 -25.70
CA ILE A 79 0.10 0.32 -25.46
C ILE A 79 0.05 0.59 -23.95
N GLN A 80 -0.83 -0.07 -23.22
CA GLN A 80 -0.89 0.06 -21.76
C GLN A 80 0.38 -0.44 -21.08
N LEU A 81 0.91 -1.61 -21.45
CA LEU A 81 2.19 -2.10 -20.92
C LEU A 81 3.29 -1.04 -21.07
N PHE A 82 3.42 -0.48 -22.28
CA PHE A 82 4.44 0.53 -22.55
C PHE A 82 4.21 1.81 -21.72
N PHE A 83 2.96 2.28 -21.61
CA PHE A 83 2.60 3.43 -20.82
C PHE A 83 2.95 3.25 -19.34
N PHE A 84 2.50 2.14 -18.73
CA PHE A 84 2.80 1.83 -17.33
C PHE A 84 4.29 1.63 -17.07
N LEU A 85 4.99 0.98 -18.02
CA LEU A 85 6.44 0.80 -17.95
C LEU A 85 7.16 2.15 -17.97
N CYS A 86 6.79 3.07 -18.86
CA CYS A 86 7.40 4.40 -18.92
C CYS A 86 7.17 5.18 -17.63
N VAL A 87 5.94 5.21 -17.10
CA VAL A 87 5.62 5.88 -15.84
C VAL A 87 6.41 5.26 -14.68
N GLY A 88 6.48 3.92 -14.60
CA GLY A 88 7.24 3.21 -13.59
C GLY A 88 8.75 3.43 -13.70
N LEU A 89 9.30 3.51 -14.90
CA LEU A 89 10.72 3.83 -15.12
C LEU A 89 11.07 5.24 -14.63
N VAL A 90 10.23 6.24 -14.94
CA VAL A 90 10.40 7.58 -14.39
C VAL A 90 10.39 7.52 -12.86
N GLY A 91 9.45 6.78 -12.26
CA GLY A 91 9.40 6.57 -10.82
C GLY A 91 10.67 5.95 -10.24
N THR A 92 11.18 4.89 -10.86
CA THR A 92 12.42 4.23 -10.39
C THR A 92 13.65 5.12 -10.49
N ILE A 93 13.74 5.96 -11.53
CA ILE A 93 14.83 6.93 -11.69
C ILE A 93 14.75 7.99 -10.59
N LEU A 94 13.57 8.57 -10.33
CA LEU A 94 13.34 9.58 -9.30
C LEU A 94 13.61 9.04 -7.88
N LEU A 95 13.36 7.73 -7.66
CA LEU A 95 13.64 7.03 -6.39
C LEU A 95 15.11 6.58 -6.27
N GLY A 96 15.93 6.78 -7.28
CA GLY A 96 17.32 6.29 -7.29
C GLY A 96 17.46 4.76 -7.33
N LYS A 97 16.38 4.04 -7.69
CA LYS A 97 16.37 2.58 -7.88
C LYS A 97 16.92 2.22 -9.28
N SER A 98 17.18 0.93 -9.53
CA SER A 98 17.69 0.45 -10.82
C SER A 98 16.59 0.37 -11.89
N PRO A 99 16.58 1.25 -12.91
CA PRO A 99 15.58 1.19 -13.97
C PRO A 99 15.72 -0.06 -14.84
N ALA A 100 16.94 -0.60 -15.02
CA ALA A 100 17.16 -1.82 -15.79
C ALA A 100 16.49 -3.05 -15.17
N ARG A 101 16.57 -3.20 -13.83
CA ARG A 101 15.87 -4.31 -13.13
C ARG A 101 14.35 -4.15 -13.26
N PHE A 102 13.85 -2.93 -13.10
CA PHE A 102 12.43 -2.63 -13.24
C PHE A 102 11.94 -2.94 -14.66
N ALA A 103 12.69 -2.54 -15.70
CA ALA A 103 12.33 -2.81 -17.10
C ALA A 103 12.18 -4.31 -17.41
N ILE A 104 12.96 -5.18 -16.75
CA ILE A 104 12.89 -6.63 -16.94
C ILE A 104 11.77 -7.25 -16.08
N GLY A 105 11.61 -6.82 -14.83
CA GLY A 105 10.67 -7.42 -13.88
C GLY A 105 9.24 -6.94 -14.04
N PHE A 106 9.01 -5.67 -14.38
CA PHE A 106 7.69 -5.09 -14.49
C PHE A 106 6.79 -5.77 -15.54
N PRO A 107 7.27 -6.12 -16.76
CA PRO A 107 6.46 -6.86 -17.72
C PRO A 107 5.92 -8.19 -17.18
N ILE A 108 6.66 -8.88 -16.31
CA ILE A 108 6.21 -10.13 -15.68
C ILE A 108 5.03 -9.85 -14.74
N VAL A 109 5.15 -8.81 -13.89
CA VAL A 109 4.05 -8.39 -13.00
C VAL A 109 2.84 -7.96 -13.81
N PHE A 110 3.04 -7.22 -14.90
CA PHE A 110 1.97 -6.77 -15.79
C PHE A 110 1.25 -7.95 -16.46
N ILE A 111 1.97 -8.96 -16.96
CA ILE A 111 1.37 -10.16 -17.55
C ILE A 111 0.52 -10.92 -16.53
N ILE A 112 1.01 -11.10 -15.30
CA ILE A 112 0.25 -11.73 -14.22
C ILE A 112 -1.04 -10.93 -13.95
N THR A 113 -0.93 -9.60 -13.91
CA THR A 113 -2.07 -8.69 -13.73
C THR A 113 -3.09 -8.81 -14.87
N ILE A 114 -2.65 -8.86 -16.12
CA ILE A 114 -3.54 -9.07 -17.29
C ILE A 114 -4.26 -10.41 -17.20
N ILE A 115 -3.56 -11.48 -16.79
CA ILE A 115 -4.21 -12.79 -16.58
C ILE A 115 -5.32 -12.68 -15.53
N ALA A 116 -5.08 -12.00 -14.42
CA ALA A 116 -6.11 -11.78 -13.40
C ALA A 116 -7.30 -10.98 -13.93
N LEU A 117 -7.07 -9.93 -14.73
CA LEU A 117 -8.11 -9.13 -15.38
C LEU A 117 -8.93 -9.94 -16.39
N ILE A 118 -8.27 -10.80 -17.17
CA ILE A 118 -8.95 -11.70 -18.12
C ILE A 118 -9.84 -12.69 -17.38
N LEU A 119 -9.35 -13.31 -16.30
CA LEU A 119 -10.15 -14.24 -15.47
C LEU A 119 -11.38 -13.57 -14.89
N THR A 120 -11.20 -12.37 -14.32
CA THR A 120 -12.29 -11.56 -13.76
C THR A 120 -13.28 -11.09 -14.83
N GLY A 121 -12.82 -10.89 -16.06
CA GLY A 121 -13.66 -10.45 -17.17
C GLY A 121 -14.70 -11.48 -17.62
N ASN A 122 -14.61 -12.72 -17.16
CA ASN A 122 -15.60 -13.75 -17.44
C ASN A 122 -16.93 -13.42 -16.75
N THR A 123 -18.05 -13.51 -17.52
CA THR A 123 -19.38 -13.15 -17.04
C THR A 123 -19.85 -14.04 -15.88
N PHE A 124 -19.51 -15.33 -15.90
CA PHE A 124 -19.83 -16.25 -14.79
C PHE A 124 -19.03 -15.89 -13.53
N VAL A 125 -17.74 -15.58 -13.66
CA VAL A 125 -16.91 -15.15 -12.53
C VAL A 125 -17.46 -13.87 -11.92
N LYS A 126 -17.89 -12.90 -12.75
CA LYS A 126 -18.55 -11.66 -12.29
C LYS A 126 -19.88 -11.91 -11.58
N SER A 127 -20.67 -12.90 -12.01
CA SER A 127 -21.93 -13.23 -11.34
C SER A 127 -21.72 -13.79 -9.92
N LEU A 128 -20.50 -14.27 -9.62
CA LEU A 128 -20.08 -14.71 -8.29
C LEU A 128 -19.50 -13.58 -7.44
N ASN A 129 -19.53 -12.33 -7.91
CA ASN A 129 -18.91 -11.16 -7.28
C ASN A 129 -17.39 -11.33 -7.01
N LEU A 130 -16.71 -12.11 -7.89
CA LEU A 130 -15.26 -12.29 -7.79
C LEU A 130 -14.54 -11.21 -8.61
N GLU A 131 -13.98 -10.26 -7.91
CA GLU A 131 -13.28 -9.10 -8.49
C GLU A 131 -11.79 -9.37 -8.78
N ALA A 132 -11.17 -8.49 -9.58
CA ALA A 132 -9.76 -8.60 -9.99
C ALA A 132 -8.78 -8.69 -8.80
N VAL A 133 -9.14 -8.07 -7.68
CA VAL A 133 -8.39 -8.15 -6.41
C VAL A 133 -8.15 -9.59 -5.98
N ILE A 134 -9.18 -10.44 -6.04
CA ILE A 134 -9.10 -11.83 -5.57
C ILE A 134 -8.14 -12.63 -6.44
N PHE A 135 -8.29 -12.53 -7.77
CA PHE A 135 -7.45 -13.29 -8.69
C PHE A 135 -6.00 -12.79 -8.70
N SER A 136 -5.77 -11.47 -8.73
CA SER A 136 -4.43 -10.90 -8.72
C SER A 136 -3.68 -11.27 -7.45
N LEU A 137 -4.34 -11.15 -6.29
CA LEU A 137 -3.77 -11.55 -5.01
C LEU A 137 -3.53 -13.07 -4.94
N ALA A 138 -4.52 -13.89 -5.33
CA ALA A 138 -4.40 -15.35 -5.26
C ALA A 138 -3.27 -15.88 -6.16
N ILE A 139 -3.17 -15.39 -7.41
CA ILE A 139 -2.09 -15.76 -8.32
C ILE A 139 -0.74 -15.29 -7.76
N GLY A 140 -0.67 -14.04 -7.27
CA GLY A 140 0.52 -13.50 -6.63
C GLY A 140 0.97 -14.34 -5.44
N LEU A 141 0.05 -14.66 -4.50
CA LEU A 141 0.31 -15.52 -3.34
C LEU A 141 0.76 -16.93 -3.74
N ALA A 142 0.11 -17.53 -4.73
CA ALA A 142 0.50 -18.85 -5.23
C ALA A 142 1.94 -18.83 -5.75
N ILE A 143 2.28 -17.87 -6.61
CA ILE A 143 3.63 -17.74 -7.15
C ILE A 143 4.65 -17.41 -6.05
N GLY A 144 4.37 -16.45 -5.16
CA GLY A 144 5.28 -15.99 -4.11
C GLY A 144 5.58 -17.04 -3.04
N ASN A 145 4.64 -18.00 -2.79
CA ASN A 145 4.82 -19.05 -1.79
C ASN A 145 5.26 -20.40 -2.36
N LEU A 146 4.92 -20.71 -3.63
CA LEU A 146 5.33 -21.96 -4.30
C LEU A 146 6.74 -21.85 -4.89
N PHE A 147 7.13 -20.65 -5.37
CA PHE A 147 8.42 -20.44 -6.01
C PHE A 147 9.31 -19.54 -5.16
N LYS A 148 10.62 -19.82 -5.16
CA LYS A 148 11.62 -18.91 -4.57
C LYS A 148 11.90 -17.76 -5.55
N LEU A 149 11.27 -16.63 -5.35
CA LEU A 149 11.49 -15.45 -6.18
C LEU A 149 12.92 -14.91 -5.96
N PRO A 150 13.69 -14.67 -7.04
CA PRO A 150 15.04 -14.12 -6.95
C PRO A 150 14.99 -12.67 -6.44
N GLN A 151 16.04 -12.24 -5.73
CA GLN A 151 16.08 -10.93 -5.11
C GLN A 151 15.92 -9.79 -6.11
N TRP A 152 16.54 -9.92 -7.31
CA TRP A 152 16.42 -8.91 -8.35
C TRP A 152 14.96 -8.66 -8.77
N PHE A 153 14.12 -9.72 -8.77
CA PHE A 153 12.68 -9.59 -9.10
C PHE A 153 11.90 -8.97 -7.94
N LYS A 154 12.20 -9.37 -6.70
CA LYS A 154 11.60 -8.74 -5.51
C LYS A 154 11.89 -7.24 -5.45
N ASP A 155 13.09 -6.81 -5.85
CA ASP A 155 13.46 -5.40 -5.92
C ASP A 155 12.65 -4.59 -6.95
N THR A 156 11.98 -5.26 -7.91
CA THR A 156 11.11 -4.62 -8.90
C THR A 156 9.68 -4.48 -8.44
N LEU A 157 9.28 -5.25 -7.42
CA LEU A 157 7.96 -5.12 -6.82
C LEU A 157 7.90 -3.75 -6.13
N SER A 158 6.95 -2.95 -6.51
CA SER A 158 6.81 -1.56 -6.04
C SER A 158 5.38 -1.31 -5.58
N THR A 159 4.92 -2.18 -4.68
CA THR A 159 3.54 -2.22 -4.17
C THR A 159 3.04 -0.86 -3.71
N GLU A 160 3.79 -0.19 -2.83
CA GLU A 160 3.43 1.13 -2.30
C GLU A 160 3.35 2.18 -3.41
N LEU A 161 4.30 2.19 -4.35
CA LEU A 161 4.27 3.10 -5.50
C LEU A 161 2.99 2.90 -6.33
N PHE A 162 2.62 1.66 -6.64
CA PHE A 162 1.45 1.36 -7.47
C PHE A 162 0.14 1.73 -6.76
N VAL A 163 -0.01 1.35 -5.49
CA VAL A 163 -1.19 1.73 -4.68
C VAL A 163 -1.35 3.24 -4.66
N LYS A 164 -0.28 3.97 -4.32
CA LYS A 164 -0.34 5.41 -4.11
C LYS A 164 -0.58 6.19 -5.40
N ILE A 165 -0.05 5.75 -6.56
CA ILE A 165 -0.40 6.33 -7.88
C ILE A 165 -1.90 6.12 -8.15
N GLY A 166 -2.41 4.89 -7.94
CA GLY A 166 -3.84 4.61 -8.06
C GLY A 166 -4.70 5.46 -7.14
N LEU A 167 -4.22 5.78 -5.93
CA LEU A 167 -4.91 6.66 -4.98
C LEU A 167 -4.94 8.12 -5.44
N VAL A 168 -3.87 8.65 -6.02
CA VAL A 168 -3.89 10.01 -6.61
C VAL A 168 -4.91 10.05 -7.76
N LEU A 169 -4.95 9.02 -8.62
CA LEU A 169 -5.94 8.89 -9.69
C LEU A 169 -7.37 8.74 -9.13
N LEU A 170 -7.56 8.05 -8.01
CA LEU A 170 -8.88 7.93 -7.35
C LEU A 170 -9.45 9.31 -7.02
N GLY A 171 -8.60 10.28 -6.67
CA GLY A 171 -9.02 11.66 -6.42
C GLY A 171 -9.78 12.29 -7.60
N THR A 172 -9.52 11.88 -8.84
CA THR A 172 -10.25 12.40 -10.02
C THR A 172 -11.72 11.98 -10.05
N GLY A 173 -12.09 10.90 -9.36
CA GLY A 173 -13.46 10.38 -9.27
C GLY A 173 -14.18 10.72 -7.96
N VAL A 174 -13.56 11.49 -7.06
CA VAL A 174 -14.13 11.85 -5.75
C VAL A 174 -14.45 13.34 -5.71
N ILE A 175 -15.69 13.67 -5.38
CA ILE A 175 -16.13 15.06 -5.22
C ILE A 175 -15.53 15.61 -3.92
N PHE A 176 -15.00 16.83 -3.96
CA PHE A 176 -14.29 17.43 -2.81
C PHE A 176 -15.18 17.58 -1.56
N SER A 177 -16.48 17.86 -1.73
CA SER A 177 -17.43 17.92 -0.62
C SER A 177 -17.55 16.57 0.13
N ASP A 178 -17.43 15.46 -0.60
CA ASP A 178 -17.47 14.12 0.01
C ASP A 178 -16.21 13.87 0.85
N ILE A 179 -15.05 14.39 0.39
CA ILE A 179 -13.80 14.36 1.16
C ILE A 179 -13.95 15.13 2.46
N LEU A 180 -14.57 16.32 2.43
CA LEU A 180 -14.77 17.12 3.66
C LEU A 180 -15.70 16.41 4.64
N LYS A 181 -16.84 15.89 4.17
CA LYS A 181 -17.82 15.20 5.01
C LYS A 181 -17.26 13.90 5.57
N ALA A 182 -16.81 13.00 4.73
CA ALA A 182 -16.27 11.71 5.16
C ALA A 182 -14.94 11.86 5.90
N GLY A 183 -14.13 12.87 5.56
CA GLY A 183 -12.87 13.17 6.21
C GLY A 183 -13.03 13.68 7.63
N SER A 184 -14.03 14.52 7.91
CA SER A 184 -14.31 15.00 9.28
C SER A 184 -14.77 13.85 10.19
N LEU A 185 -15.73 13.03 9.71
CA LEU A 185 -16.17 11.84 10.44
C LEU A 185 -15.05 10.82 10.59
N GLY A 186 -14.27 10.60 9.52
CA GLY A 186 -13.10 9.73 9.51
C GLY A 186 -12.02 10.18 10.48
N LEU A 187 -11.81 11.48 10.68
CA LEU A 187 -10.85 12.00 11.64
C LEU A 187 -11.31 11.76 13.09
N ILE A 188 -12.60 11.96 13.38
CA ILE A 188 -13.17 11.63 14.69
C ILE A 188 -13.02 10.14 14.98
N GLN A 189 -13.42 9.28 14.02
CA GLN A 189 -13.25 7.84 14.13
C GLN A 189 -11.77 7.48 14.35
N ALA A 190 -10.86 8.02 13.53
CA ALA A 190 -9.44 7.74 13.62
C ALA A 190 -8.86 8.11 14.98
N LEU A 191 -9.23 9.27 15.53
CA LEU A 191 -8.73 9.71 16.82
C LEU A 191 -9.17 8.75 17.95
N VAL A 192 -10.45 8.36 17.96
CA VAL A 192 -10.98 7.43 18.98
C VAL A 192 -10.38 6.05 18.82
N VAL A 193 -10.30 5.53 17.58
CA VAL A 193 -9.69 4.22 17.29
C VAL A 193 -8.22 4.21 17.68
N VAL A 194 -7.43 5.19 17.20
CA VAL A 194 -5.99 5.24 17.50
C VAL A 194 -5.74 5.25 18.99
N LEU A 195 -6.43 6.10 19.75
CA LEU A 195 -6.24 6.16 21.20
C LEU A 195 -6.68 4.87 21.89
N SER A 196 -7.92 4.41 21.66
CA SER A 196 -8.45 3.24 22.35
C SER A 196 -7.67 1.96 22.04
N VAL A 197 -7.36 1.73 20.76
CA VAL A 197 -6.65 0.53 20.30
C VAL A 197 -5.18 0.58 20.73
N TRP A 198 -4.52 1.75 20.66
CA TRP A 198 -3.14 1.90 21.08
C TRP A 198 -2.98 1.57 22.58
N TYR A 199 -3.81 2.16 23.43
CA TYR A 199 -3.75 1.89 24.88
C TYR A 199 -4.13 0.46 25.23
N PHE A 200 -5.14 -0.11 24.54
CA PHE A 200 -5.50 -1.52 24.75
C PHE A 200 -4.37 -2.47 24.34
N ALA A 201 -3.78 -2.27 23.16
CA ALA A 201 -2.65 -3.08 22.70
C ALA A 201 -1.44 -2.96 23.62
N PHE A 202 -1.12 -1.74 24.06
CA PHE A 202 -0.05 -1.47 25.01
C PHE A 202 -0.27 -2.20 26.33
N TRP A 203 -1.46 -2.08 26.93
CA TRP A 203 -1.83 -2.78 28.15
C TRP A 203 -1.73 -4.30 27.98
N LEU A 204 -2.26 -4.83 26.88
CA LEU A 204 -2.25 -6.26 26.61
C LEU A 204 -0.83 -6.81 26.45
N CYS A 205 0.03 -6.11 25.70
CA CYS A 205 1.44 -6.48 25.53
C CYS A 205 2.18 -6.49 26.88
N LYS A 206 1.97 -5.49 27.73
CA LYS A 206 2.54 -5.45 29.10
C LYS A 206 2.03 -6.61 29.94
N LYS A 207 0.73 -6.95 29.88
CA LYS A 207 0.13 -8.08 30.62
C LYS A 207 0.72 -9.43 30.16
N LEU A 208 0.97 -9.61 28.88
CA LEU A 208 1.59 -10.81 28.30
C LEU A 208 3.13 -10.84 28.45
N LYS A 209 3.71 -9.81 29.08
CA LYS A 209 5.16 -9.63 29.24
C LYS A 209 5.91 -9.67 27.91
N VAL A 210 5.37 -8.97 26.89
CA VAL A 210 6.03 -8.71 25.63
C VAL A 210 7.15 -7.70 25.86
N ASP A 211 8.23 -7.83 25.12
CA ASP A 211 9.36 -6.88 25.12
C ASP A 211 8.88 -5.45 24.86
N GLU A 212 9.55 -4.46 25.47
CA GLU A 212 9.10 -3.08 25.46
C GLU A 212 9.13 -2.42 24.07
N GLU A 213 10.17 -2.70 23.27
CA GLU A 213 10.27 -2.21 21.90
C GLU A 213 9.17 -2.83 21.02
N LEU A 214 8.95 -4.16 21.15
CA LEU A 214 7.85 -4.84 20.46
C LEU A 214 6.50 -4.30 20.91
N THR A 215 6.31 -4.01 22.19
CA THR A 215 5.08 -3.42 22.73
C THR A 215 4.76 -2.09 22.05
N MET A 216 5.74 -1.18 21.94
CA MET A 216 5.57 0.10 21.27
C MET A 216 5.25 -0.06 19.79
N MET A 217 6.00 -0.90 19.08
CA MET A 217 5.81 -1.13 17.65
C MET A 217 4.47 -1.81 17.34
N ILE A 218 4.05 -2.82 18.12
CA ILE A 218 2.77 -3.52 17.97
C ILE A 218 1.61 -2.56 18.22
N SER A 219 1.65 -1.79 19.32
CA SER A 219 0.57 -0.86 19.67
C SER A 219 0.35 0.18 18.57
N SER A 220 1.43 0.70 18.00
CA SER A 220 1.36 1.67 16.91
C SER A 220 0.92 1.03 15.59
N ALA A 221 1.41 -0.18 15.30
CA ALA A 221 1.05 -0.90 14.09
C ALA A 221 -0.46 -1.17 14.02
N VAL A 222 -1.03 -1.78 15.05
CA VAL A 222 -2.46 -2.16 15.08
C VAL A 222 -3.38 -0.95 15.12
N SER A 223 -2.96 0.16 15.71
CA SER A 223 -3.83 1.32 15.91
C SER A 223 -3.84 2.33 14.78
N ILE A 224 -2.79 2.39 13.95
CA ILE A 224 -2.65 3.47 12.94
C ILE A 224 -2.64 2.91 11.51
N CYS A 225 -1.46 2.50 11.02
CA CYS A 225 -1.29 2.12 9.61
C CYS A 225 -0.30 0.96 9.40
N GLY A 226 -0.23 0.06 10.36
CA GLY A 226 0.55 -1.16 10.27
C GLY A 226 2.03 -0.92 10.05
N VAL A 227 2.51 -1.24 8.86
CA VAL A 227 3.94 -1.21 8.51
C VAL A 227 4.56 0.19 8.71
N SER A 228 3.91 1.23 8.20
CA SER A 228 4.44 2.60 8.32
C SER A 228 4.52 3.06 9.77
N ALA A 229 3.54 2.67 10.61
CA ALA A 229 3.54 3.00 12.03
C ALA A 229 4.61 2.21 12.79
N ALA A 230 4.83 0.94 12.46
CA ALA A 230 5.91 0.14 13.02
C ALA A 230 7.29 0.75 12.71
N ILE A 231 7.52 1.14 11.45
CA ILE A 231 8.77 1.78 11.00
C ILE A 231 8.97 3.13 11.69
N ALA A 232 7.92 3.96 11.75
CA ALA A 232 8.00 5.27 12.39
C ALA A 232 8.30 5.14 13.90
N THR A 233 7.64 4.20 14.57
CA THR A 233 7.87 3.90 15.99
C THR A 233 9.27 3.34 16.22
N SER A 234 9.70 2.36 15.43
CA SER A 234 11.06 1.81 15.52
C SER A 234 12.13 2.89 15.34
N GLY A 235 11.94 3.81 14.39
CA GLY A 235 12.82 4.96 14.22
C GLY A 235 12.81 5.93 15.41
N ALA A 236 11.63 6.16 16.02
CA ALA A 236 11.48 7.03 17.19
C ALA A 236 12.16 6.48 18.45
N ILE A 237 12.15 5.14 18.63
CA ILE A 237 12.72 4.46 19.80
C ILE A 237 14.12 3.88 19.55
N LYS A 238 14.67 4.02 18.33
CA LYS A 238 15.91 3.35 17.88
C LYS A 238 15.85 1.81 18.08
N GLY A 239 14.69 1.23 17.69
CA GLY A 239 14.38 -0.19 17.94
C GLY A 239 15.19 -1.17 17.10
N ASP A 240 15.25 -2.41 17.54
CA ASP A 240 15.95 -3.50 16.86
C ASP A 240 15.30 -3.81 15.49
N PRO A 241 16.06 -3.79 14.37
CA PRO A 241 15.55 -4.10 13.03
C PRO A 241 14.92 -5.50 12.90
N LYS A 242 15.36 -6.48 13.70
CA LYS A 242 14.79 -7.85 13.70
C LYS A 242 13.38 -7.85 14.30
N LYS A 243 13.19 -7.11 15.40
CA LYS A 243 11.88 -6.93 16.02
C LYS A 243 10.92 -6.18 15.09
N LEU A 244 11.42 -5.14 14.40
CA LEU A 244 10.65 -4.43 13.39
C LEU A 244 10.21 -5.36 12.26
N SER A 245 11.14 -6.16 11.71
CA SER A 245 10.82 -7.13 10.66
C SER A 245 9.73 -8.12 11.08
N TYR A 246 9.75 -8.55 12.34
CA TYR A 246 8.71 -9.43 12.88
C TYR A 246 7.35 -8.75 12.95
N VAL A 247 7.28 -7.51 13.43
CA VAL A 247 6.03 -6.74 13.46
C VAL A 247 5.48 -6.53 12.05
N ILE A 248 6.34 -6.17 11.08
CA ILE A 248 5.95 -6.02 9.68
C ILE A 248 5.36 -7.33 9.13
N SER A 249 5.97 -8.47 9.43
CA SER A 249 5.46 -9.77 9.00
C SER A 249 4.07 -10.07 9.58
N MET A 250 3.84 -9.78 10.87
CA MET A 250 2.51 -9.94 11.50
C MET A 250 1.46 -9.08 10.80
N VAL A 251 1.76 -7.79 10.56
CA VAL A 251 0.86 -6.87 9.85
C VAL A 251 0.49 -7.38 8.47
N LEU A 252 1.48 -7.74 7.65
CA LEU A 252 1.23 -8.15 6.26
C LEU A 252 0.40 -9.44 6.18
N ILE A 253 0.66 -10.39 7.06
CA ILE A 253 -0.04 -11.69 7.04
C ILE A 253 -1.46 -11.57 7.58
N THR A 254 -1.71 -10.72 8.57
CA THR A 254 -3.06 -10.49 9.09
C THR A 254 -3.91 -9.61 8.16
N ALA A 255 -3.28 -8.67 7.45
CA ALA A 255 -3.98 -7.80 6.52
C ALA A 255 -4.68 -8.58 5.38
N ILE A 256 -4.11 -9.70 4.92
CA ILE A 256 -4.68 -10.49 3.81
C ILE A 256 -6.02 -11.15 4.19
N PRO A 257 -6.13 -11.93 5.28
CA PRO A 257 -7.43 -12.44 5.71
C PRO A 257 -8.46 -11.34 5.96
N MET A 258 -8.06 -10.24 6.60
CA MET A 258 -8.97 -9.12 6.84
C MET A 258 -9.49 -8.51 5.53
N MET A 259 -8.59 -8.26 4.59
CA MET A 259 -8.93 -7.71 3.28
C MET A 259 -9.96 -8.57 2.53
N ILE A 260 -9.87 -9.90 2.66
CA ILE A 260 -10.77 -10.83 1.97
C ILE A 260 -12.06 -11.03 2.77
N PHE A 261 -11.98 -11.36 4.07
CA PHE A 261 -13.13 -11.82 4.83
C PHE A 261 -14.01 -10.69 5.38
N MET A 262 -13.45 -9.52 5.71
CA MET A 262 -14.27 -8.43 6.27
C MET A 262 -15.33 -7.91 5.28
N PRO A 263 -15.11 -7.77 3.96
CA PRO A 263 -16.17 -7.45 3.01
C PRO A 263 -17.33 -8.43 3.03
N TYR A 264 -17.05 -9.75 3.11
CA TYR A 264 -18.08 -10.76 3.19
C TYR A 264 -18.85 -10.72 4.52
N ILE A 265 -18.15 -10.48 5.63
CA ILE A 265 -18.79 -10.28 6.94
C ILE A 265 -19.70 -9.04 6.91
N ALA A 266 -19.26 -7.93 6.29
CA ALA A 266 -20.07 -6.74 6.14
C ALA A 266 -21.35 -7.00 5.32
N SER A 267 -21.22 -7.75 4.22
CA SER A 267 -22.37 -8.18 3.41
C SER A 267 -23.33 -9.07 4.21
N TYR A 268 -22.81 -10.02 4.99
CA TYR A 268 -23.62 -10.89 5.86
C TYR A 268 -24.37 -10.09 6.94
N LEU A 269 -23.75 -9.05 7.48
CA LEU A 269 -24.34 -8.12 8.45
C LEU A 269 -25.25 -7.07 7.79
N SER A 270 -25.41 -7.11 6.46
CA SER A 270 -26.22 -6.16 5.68
C SER A 270 -25.84 -4.70 5.92
N LEU A 271 -24.55 -4.41 6.11
CA LEU A 271 -24.05 -3.06 6.32
C LEU A 271 -24.08 -2.25 5.01
N SER A 272 -24.41 -0.95 5.11
CA SER A 272 -24.31 -0.03 3.97
C SER A 272 -22.86 0.09 3.48
N GLN A 273 -22.64 0.53 2.22
CA GLN A 273 -21.31 0.74 1.70
C GLN A 273 -20.54 1.81 2.48
N GLN A 274 -21.24 2.81 3.04
CA GLN A 274 -20.64 3.88 3.85
C GLN A 274 -20.09 3.31 5.16
N VAL A 275 -20.91 2.60 5.92
CA VAL A 275 -20.52 1.95 7.18
C VAL A 275 -19.41 0.92 6.93
N THR A 276 -19.56 0.10 5.88
CA THR A 276 -18.54 -0.89 5.50
C THR A 276 -17.22 -0.23 5.16
N GLY A 277 -17.25 0.81 4.34
CA GLY A 277 -16.05 1.58 3.98
C GLY A 277 -15.34 2.16 5.20
N ALA A 278 -16.10 2.78 6.12
CA ALA A 278 -15.56 3.34 7.36
C ALA A 278 -14.95 2.26 8.27
N TRP A 279 -15.62 1.11 8.38
CA TRP A 279 -15.12 -0.04 9.13
C TRP A 279 -13.83 -0.61 8.55
N LEU A 280 -13.79 -0.86 7.24
CA LEU A 280 -12.59 -1.36 6.55
C LEU A 280 -11.41 -0.37 6.66
N GLY A 281 -11.69 0.92 6.43
CA GLY A 281 -10.67 1.98 6.47
C GLY A 281 -10.01 2.14 7.84
N GLY A 282 -10.80 2.02 8.92
CA GLY A 282 -10.30 2.17 10.29
C GLY A 282 -9.71 0.89 10.90
N SER A 283 -10.09 -0.30 10.39
CA SER A 283 -9.67 -1.59 10.97
C SER A 283 -8.47 -2.21 10.28
N ILE A 284 -8.42 -2.16 8.94
CA ILE A 284 -7.36 -2.83 8.17
C ILE A 284 -6.08 -2.00 8.22
N ASP A 285 -4.98 -2.64 8.56
CA ASP A 285 -3.74 -1.95 8.90
C ASP A 285 -3.04 -1.26 7.72
N THR A 286 -3.04 -1.87 6.52
CA THR A 286 -2.29 -1.32 5.39
C THR A 286 -3.21 -0.62 4.37
N THR A 287 -2.74 0.50 3.82
CA THR A 287 -3.50 1.26 2.82
C THR A 287 -3.83 0.41 1.59
N GLY A 288 -2.90 -0.44 1.13
CA GLY A 288 -3.13 -1.33 -0.01
C GLY A 288 -4.25 -2.34 0.24
N ALA A 289 -4.29 -2.95 1.44
CA ALA A 289 -5.36 -3.88 1.80
C ALA A 289 -6.72 -3.17 2.00
N VAL A 290 -6.72 -1.93 2.50
CA VAL A 290 -7.93 -1.09 2.58
C VAL A 290 -8.52 -0.83 1.20
N VAL A 291 -7.67 -0.41 0.26
CA VAL A 291 -8.09 -0.17 -1.14
C VAL A 291 -8.64 -1.45 -1.77
N ALA A 292 -7.94 -2.57 -1.57
CA ALA A 292 -8.36 -3.87 -2.07
C ALA A 292 -9.74 -4.28 -1.52
N SER A 293 -9.93 -4.20 -0.21
CA SER A 293 -11.19 -4.57 0.45
C SER A 293 -12.34 -3.62 0.09
N GLY A 294 -12.06 -2.31 0.02
CA GLY A 294 -13.04 -1.32 -0.44
C GLY A 294 -13.48 -1.56 -1.88
N THR A 295 -12.55 -1.95 -2.76
CA THR A 295 -12.86 -2.32 -4.17
C THR A 295 -13.79 -3.55 -4.24
N LEU A 296 -13.61 -4.53 -3.35
CA LEU A 296 -14.48 -5.73 -3.30
C LEU A 296 -15.93 -5.39 -2.92
N VAL A 297 -16.14 -4.36 -2.12
CA VAL A 297 -17.49 -3.93 -1.67
C VAL A 297 -18.16 -3.04 -2.71
N GLY A 298 -17.43 -2.11 -3.30
CA GLY A 298 -17.94 -1.19 -4.30
C GLY A 298 -17.28 0.20 -4.27
N GLU A 299 -17.69 1.07 -5.21
CA GLU A 299 -17.05 2.37 -5.40
C GLU A 299 -17.19 3.30 -4.20
N GLU A 300 -18.36 3.33 -3.58
CA GLU A 300 -18.62 4.17 -2.42
C GLU A 300 -17.81 3.70 -1.21
N ALA A 301 -17.78 2.39 -0.95
CA ALA A 301 -16.96 1.81 0.11
C ALA A 301 -15.46 2.05 -0.14
N LEU A 302 -14.99 1.97 -1.39
CA LEU A 302 -13.60 2.31 -1.75
C LEU A 302 -13.26 3.77 -1.41
N LYS A 303 -14.13 4.70 -1.78
CA LYS A 303 -13.93 6.13 -1.48
C LYS A 303 -13.88 6.39 0.02
N ILE A 304 -14.89 5.93 0.75
CA ILE A 304 -15.01 6.14 2.20
C ILE A 304 -13.84 5.47 2.95
N SER A 305 -13.53 4.20 2.64
CA SER A 305 -12.44 3.48 3.29
C SER A 305 -11.08 4.17 3.09
N THR A 306 -10.85 4.68 1.89
CA THR A 306 -9.64 5.43 1.56
C THR A 306 -9.55 6.74 2.35
N ILE A 307 -10.64 7.51 2.41
CA ILE A 307 -10.69 8.79 3.16
C ILE A 307 -10.48 8.55 4.67
N VAL A 308 -11.17 7.56 5.23
CA VAL A 308 -11.01 7.19 6.65
C VAL A 308 -9.58 6.74 6.94
N LYS A 309 -8.99 5.92 6.07
CA LYS A 309 -7.59 5.51 6.21
C LYS A 309 -6.61 6.68 6.13
N PHE A 310 -6.86 7.64 5.25
CA PHE A 310 -6.04 8.86 5.18
C PHE A 310 -6.14 9.69 6.45
N SER A 311 -7.34 9.84 7.02
CA SER A 311 -7.55 10.51 8.31
C SER A 311 -6.74 9.85 9.42
N GLN A 312 -6.67 8.51 9.43
CA GLN A 312 -5.86 7.75 10.37
C GLN A 312 -4.35 7.94 10.13
N ASN A 313 -3.92 7.90 8.87
CA ASN A 313 -2.51 8.08 8.49
C ASN A 313 -1.96 9.46 8.83
N VAL A 314 -2.79 10.51 8.78
CA VAL A 314 -2.39 11.87 9.19
C VAL A 314 -1.96 11.93 10.66
N LEU A 315 -2.56 11.09 11.52
CA LEU A 315 -2.19 11.00 12.93
C LEU A 315 -0.83 10.36 13.18
N LEU A 316 -0.24 9.68 12.18
CA LEU A 316 1.05 9.00 12.31
C LEU A 316 2.18 9.90 12.79
N GLY A 317 2.28 11.11 12.22
CA GLY A 317 3.32 12.06 12.60
C GLY A 317 3.19 12.51 14.04
N ILE A 318 1.97 12.78 14.49
CA ILE A 318 1.65 13.18 15.88
C ILE A 318 1.97 12.02 16.84
N ALA A 319 1.55 10.80 16.49
CA ALA A 319 1.81 9.62 17.31
C ALA A 319 3.33 9.32 17.40
N ALA A 320 4.06 9.37 16.29
CA ALA A 320 5.50 9.17 16.30
C ALA A 320 6.25 10.21 17.15
N PHE A 321 5.80 11.48 17.12
CA PHE A 321 6.32 12.55 17.95
C PHE A 321 6.04 12.29 19.43
N ALA A 322 4.80 11.95 19.80
CA ALA A 322 4.41 11.63 21.17
C ALA A 322 5.19 10.42 21.74
N ILE A 323 5.36 9.38 20.93
CA ILE A 323 6.14 8.18 21.29
C ILE A 323 7.61 8.54 21.50
N SER A 324 8.19 9.38 20.66
CA SER A 324 9.59 9.83 20.80
C SER A 324 9.79 10.60 22.12
N ILE A 325 8.83 11.47 22.50
CA ILE A 325 8.85 12.15 23.80
C ILE A 325 8.76 11.15 24.94
N TYR A 326 7.75 10.28 24.92
CA TYR A 326 7.54 9.26 25.95
C TYR A 326 8.79 8.39 26.16
N TRP A 327 9.39 7.91 25.05
CA TRP A 327 10.59 7.07 25.09
C TRP A 327 11.80 7.79 25.66
N THR A 328 11.98 9.05 25.27
CA THR A 328 13.10 9.89 25.76
C THR A 328 13.04 10.09 27.29
N TYR A 329 11.82 10.24 27.86
CA TYR A 329 11.66 10.50 29.29
C TYR A 329 11.57 9.23 30.15
N ASN A 330 11.00 8.12 29.63
CA ASN A 330 10.71 6.91 30.40
C ASN A 330 11.73 5.77 30.22
N SER A 331 12.53 5.80 29.17
CA SER A 331 13.50 4.73 28.94
C SER A 331 14.60 4.76 29.97
N SER A 332 14.79 3.65 30.70
CA SER A 332 15.90 3.40 31.64
C SER A 332 17.28 3.41 30.95
N SER A 333 17.31 3.55 29.63
CA SER A 333 18.51 3.65 28.78
C SER A 333 19.21 5.00 28.88
N ARG A 334 19.23 5.64 30.04
CA ARG A 334 20.02 6.86 30.34
C ARG A 334 21.54 6.69 30.19
N ALA A 335 21.99 5.50 29.77
CA ALA A 335 23.43 5.18 29.69
C ALA A 335 24.13 5.51 28.38
N SER A 336 23.44 5.88 27.31
CA SER A 336 24.08 6.30 26.05
C SER A 336 23.66 7.71 25.65
N GLY A 337 24.46 8.66 26.02
CA GLY A 337 24.28 10.10 26.02
C GLY A 337 24.16 10.86 24.71
N THR A 338 23.31 10.44 23.77
CA THR A 338 22.98 11.25 22.59
C THR A 338 21.56 10.97 22.12
N VAL A 339 20.58 11.43 22.90
CA VAL A 339 19.18 11.45 22.40
C VAL A 339 18.93 12.82 21.80
N GLU A 340 18.83 12.88 20.47
CA GLU A 340 18.36 14.07 19.76
C GLU A 340 16.94 14.42 20.27
N LYS A 341 16.74 15.68 20.65
CA LYS A 341 15.43 16.15 21.10
C LYS A 341 14.43 16.03 19.94
N PRO A 342 13.25 15.43 20.15
CA PRO A 342 12.23 15.34 19.12
C PRO A 342 11.81 16.76 18.69
N THR A 343 11.79 16.99 17.37
CA THR A 343 11.39 18.28 16.78
C THR A 343 10.03 18.16 16.11
N LEU A 344 9.26 19.24 16.04
CA LEU A 344 7.97 19.30 15.33
C LEU A 344 8.11 18.94 13.83
N LYS A 345 9.30 19.04 13.26
CA LYS A 345 9.60 18.63 11.90
C LYS A 345 9.24 17.16 11.64
N VAL A 346 9.34 16.29 12.66
CA VAL A 346 8.97 14.87 12.56
C VAL A 346 7.51 14.70 12.13
N ILE A 347 6.61 15.58 12.55
CA ILE A 347 5.19 15.53 12.16
C ILE A 347 5.05 15.70 10.65
N TRP A 348 5.72 16.70 10.08
CA TRP A 348 5.69 16.95 8.64
C TRP A 348 6.43 15.84 7.86
N ASP A 349 7.57 15.36 8.34
CA ASP A 349 8.35 14.32 7.67
C ASP A 349 7.57 12.99 7.57
N ARG A 350 6.72 12.71 8.56
CA ARG A 350 5.87 11.50 8.63
C ARG A 350 4.48 11.69 8.02
N PHE A 351 4.08 12.92 7.71
CA PHE A 351 2.81 13.18 7.03
C PHE A 351 2.82 12.53 5.62
N PRO A 352 1.76 11.77 5.25
CA PRO A 352 1.69 11.09 3.95
C PRO A 352 1.38 12.09 2.82
N LYS A 353 2.43 12.54 2.07
CA LYS A 353 2.30 13.60 1.05
C LYS A 353 1.41 13.18 -0.13
N PHE A 354 1.30 11.88 -0.43
CA PHE A 354 0.39 11.40 -1.49
C PHE A 354 -1.09 11.75 -1.23
N VAL A 355 -1.49 11.93 0.04
CA VAL A 355 -2.83 12.44 0.40
C VAL A 355 -3.06 13.83 -0.16
N LEU A 356 -2.03 14.69 -0.16
CA LEU A 356 -2.12 16.01 -0.80
C LEU A 356 -2.37 15.87 -2.31
N GLY A 357 -1.74 14.88 -2.96
CA GLY A 357 -1.98 14.57 -4.36
C GLY A 357 -3.43 14.14 -4.64
N PHE A 358 -3.97 13.26 -3.80
CA PHE A 358 -5.38 12.84 -3.87
C PHE A 358 -6.35 14.03 -3.72
N VAL A 359 -6.15 14.86 -2.69
CA VAL A 359 -6.98 16.02 -2.42
C VAL A 359 -6.87 17.05 -3.54
N ALA A 360 -5.64 17.31 -4.02
CA ALA A 360 -5.42 18.25 -5.12
C ALA A 360 -6.08 17.77 -6.43
N ALA A 361 -6.01 16.46 -6.74
CA ALA A 361 -6.71 15.89 -7.88
C ALA A 361 -8.23 16.08 -7.76
N SER A 362 -8.81 15.83 -6.59
CA SER A 362 -10.23 16.04 -6.33
C SER A 362 -10.63 17.51 -6.46
N LEU A 363 -9.82 18.44 -5.93
CA LEU A 363 -10.07 19.90 -6.08
C LEU A 363 -10.07 20.33 -7.55
N LEU A 364 -9.07 19.89 -8.33
CA LEU A 364 -8.98 20.23 -9.75
C LEU A 364 -10.18 19.72 -10.54
N PHE A 365 -10.60 18.48 -10.31
CA PHE A 365 -11.73 17.86 -10.99
C PHE A 365 -13.09 18.39 -10.52
N SER A 366 -13.20 18.88 -9.27
CA SER A 366 -14.44 19.44 -8.74
C SER A 366 -14.66 20.90 -9.12
N PHE A 367 -13.58 21.71 -9.28
CA PHE A 367 -13.72 23.17 -9.37
C PHE A 367 -12.95 23.83 -10.51
N VAL A 368 -11.94 23.18 -11.10
CA VAL A 368 -11.03 23.80 -12.07
C VAL A 368 -11.27 23.30 -13.49
N PHE A 369 -11.34 21.98 -13.67
CA PHE A 369 -11.51 21.41 -15.00
C PHE A 369 -12.99 21.39 -15.42
N SER A 370 -13.27 21.81 -16.67
CA SER A 370 -14.63 21.76 -17.20
C SER A 370 -15.08 20.32 -17.45
N PRO A 371 -16.41 20.05 -17.34
CA PRO A 371 -16.98 18.73 -17.67
C PRO A 371 -16.63 18.27 -19.09
N ASP A 372 -16.55 19.18 -20.07
CA ASP A 372 -16.20 18.84 -21.45
C ASP A 372 -14.76 18.34 -21.60
N LEU A 373 -13.84 18.83 -20.78
CA LEU A 373 -12.45 18.37 -20.74
C LEU A 373 -12.34 16.99 -20.06
N ILE A 374 -13.13 16.77 -19.01
CA ILE A 374 -13.07 15.54 -18.21
C ILE A 374 -13.76 14.37 -18.92
N ALA A 375 -14.93 14.60 -19.53
CA ALA A 375 -15.79 13.54 -20.05
C ALA A 375 -15.08 12.55 -21.00
N PRO A 376 -14.25 12.99 -21.97
CA PRO A 376 -13.57 12.06 -22.88
C PRO A 376 -12.52 11.19 -22.18
N ALA A 377 -11.88 11.69 -21.13
CA ALA A 377 -10.78 11.01 -20.42
C ALA A 377 -11.25 10.17 -19.22
N LYS A 378 -12.52 10.32 -18.79
CA LYS A 378 -13.04 9.72 -17.55
C LYS A 378 -12.85 8.21 -17.48
N ASP A 379 -13.26 7.49 -18.53
CA ASP A 379 -13.17 6.02 -18.56
C ASP A 379 -11.72 5.55 -18.64
N SER A 380 -10.87 6.29 -19.36
CA SER A 380 -9.43 6.02 -19.41
C SER A 380 -8.79 6.20 -18.05
N LEU A 381 -9.02 7.32 -17.36
CA LEU A 381 -8.49 7.58 -16.02
C LEU A 381 -8.95 6.51 -15.01
N LYS A 382 -10.23 6.11 -15.06
CA LYS A 382 -10.78 5.03 -14.22
C LYS A 382 -10.12 3.70 -14.52
N ASN A 383 -9.89 3.36 -15.78
CA ASN A 383 -9.20 2.13 -16.17
C ASN A 383 -7.74 2.15 -15.69
N LEU A 384 -7.03 3.26 -15.90
CA LEU A 384 -5.65 3.42 -15.43
C LEU A 384 -5.55 3.27 -13.90
N GLN A 385 -6.46 3.91 -13.14
CA GLN A 385 -6.57 3.76 -11.70
C GLN A 385 -6.73 2.28 -11.30
N ASN A 386 -7.71 1.58 -11.89
CA ASN A 386 -7.99 0.19 -11.58
C ASN A 386 -6.81 -0.73 -11.94
N THR A 387 -6.12 -0.45 -13.04
CA THR A 387 -4.94 -1.23 -13.46
C THR A 387 -3.78 -1.01 -12.49
N TRP A 388 -3.52 0.23 -12.03
CA TRP A 388 -2.54 0.48 -10.97
C TRP A 388 -2.86 -0.28 -9.68
N PHE A 389 -4.13 -0.30 -9.27
CA PHE A 389 -4.54 -1.08 -8.09
C PHE A 389 -4.34 -2.59 -8.31
N THR A 390 -4.70 -3.11 -9.48
CA THR A 390 -4.54 -4.55 -9.77
C THR A 390 -3.06 -4.95 -9.81
N LEU A 391 -2.17 -4.10 -10.37
CA LEU A 391 -0.71 -4.26 -10.30
C LEU A 391 -0.20 -4.31 -8.85
N ALA A 392 -0.75 -3.43 -8.00
CA ALA A 392 -0.42 -3.41 -6.58
C ALA A 392 -0.86 -4.69 -5.88
N PHE A 393 -2.08 -5.19 -6.14
CA PHE A 393 -2.59 -6.42 -5.52
C PHE A 393 -1.80 -7.65 -5.97
N THR A 394 -1.42 -7.71 -7.25
CA THR A 394 -0.49 -8.73 -7.76
C THR A 394 0.83 -8.69 -6.98
N SER A 395 1.40 -7.48 -6.78
CA SER A 395 2.66 -7.30 -6.06
C SER A 395 2.53 -7.66 -4.58
N ILE A 396 1.43 -7.28 -3.90
CA ILE A 396 1.14 -7.70 -2.51
C ILE A 396 1.20 -9.23 -2.39
N GLY A 397 0.53 -9.93 -3.33
CA GLY A 397 0.54 -11.39 -3.35
C GLY A 397 1.95 -11.97 -3.51
N LEU A 398 2.74 -11.43 -4.45
CA LEU A 398 4.11 -11.88 -4.73
C LEU A 398 5.09 -11.61 -3.57
N GLU A 399 4.92 -10.51 -2.85
CA GLU A 399 5.77 -10.13 -1.72
C GLU A 399 5.45 -10.90 -0.45
N THR A 400 4.19 -11.36 -0.29
CA THR A 400 3.74 -11.98 0.96
C THR A 400 4.19 -13.42 1.08
N ASN A 401 4.97 -13.72 2.13
CA ASN A 401 5.46 -15.06 2.44
C ASN A 401 4.96 -15.51 3.83
N PHE A 402 4.07 -16.49 3.86
CA PHE A 402 3.51 -17.00 5.11
C PHE A 402 4.54 -17.70 6.01
N LYS A 403 5.66 -18.20 5.45
CA LYS A 403 6.69 -18.89 6.23
C LYS A 403 7.43 -17.96 7.19
N ASP A 404 7.42 -16.64 6.93
CA ASP A 404 8.15 -15.68 7.76
C ASP A 404 7.53 -15.53 9.15
N LEU A 405 6.22 -15.80 9.30
CA LEU A 405 5.52 -15.80 10.59
C LEU A 405 5.98 -16.91 11.54
N PHE A 406 6.36 -18.06 11.00
CA PHE A 406 6.66 -19.25 11.81
C PHE A 406 8.13 -19.35 12.21
N LYS A 407 8.95 -18.35 11.85
CA LYS A 407 10.39 -18.33 12.17
C LYS A 407 10.72 -17.93 13.62
N HIS A 408 9.74 -17.44 14.37
CA HIS A 408 9.94 -16.94 15.73
C HIS A 408 9.35 -17.90 16.77
N ASP A 409 10.18 -18.32 17.73
CA ASP A 409 9.81 -19.26 18.80
C ASP A 409 8.84 -18.64 19.83
N ASN A 410 8.93 -17.34 20.08
CA ASN A 410 8.07 -16.64 21.04
C ASN A 410 6.76 -16.17 20.37
N LYS A 411 5.65 -16.86 20.67
CA LYS A 411 4.33 -16.56 20.12
C LYS A 411 3.55 -15.48 20.88
N LYS A 412 4.02 -15.00 22.03
CA LYS A 412 3.31 -13.99 22.83
C LYS A 412 3.07 -12.67 22.09
N PRO A 413 4.04 -12.10 21.32
CA PRO A 413 3.79 -10.91 20.52
C PRO A 413 2.71 -11.12 19.46
N LEU A 414 2.68 -12.30 18.82
CA LEU A 414 1.65 -12.65 17.83
C LEU A 414 0.25 -12.72 18.47
N TYR A 415 0.11 -13.35 19.64
CA TYR A 415 -1.17 -13.38 20.35
C TYR A 415 -1.61 -11.97 20.79
N ALA A 416 -0.67 -11.15 21.28
CA ALA A 416 -0.96 -9.75 21.62
C ALA A 416 -1.46 -8.98 20.41
N PHE A 417 -0.79 -9.13 19.26
CA PHE A 417 -1.15 -8.49 18.00
C PHE A 417 -2.56 -8.92 17.55
N LEU A 418 -2.84 -10.24 17.49
CA LEU A 418 -4.12 -10.76 17.02
C LEU A 418 -5.30 -10.34 17.94
N LEU A 419 -5.11 -10.36 19.26
CA LEU A 419 -6.13 -9.91 20.20
C LEU A 419 -6.37 -8.40 20.12
N ALA A 420 -5.31 -7.61 19.96
CA ALA A 420 -5.43 -6.17 19.77
C ALA A 420 -6.12 -5.86 18.42
N GLN A 421 -5.82 -6.62 17.37
CA GLN A 421 -6.48 -6.48 16.07
C GLN A 421 -7.97 -6.86 16.13
N PHE A 422 -8.31 -7.91 16.86
CA PHE A 422 -9.71 -8.26 17.09
C PHE A 422 -10.47 -7.15 17.85
N PHE A 423 -9.85 -6.56 18.87
CA PHE A 423 -10.40 -5.41 19.57
C PHE A 423 -10.58 -4.20 18.63
N ASN A 424 -9.57 -3.92 17.78
CA ASN A 424 -9.65 -2.88 16.76
C ASN A 424 -10.88 -3.08 15.84
N ILE A 425 -11.07 -4.30 15.32
CA ILE A 425 -12.19 -4.64 14.43
C ILE A 425 -13.54 -4.31 15.10
N LEU A 426 -13.71 -4.68 16.37
CA LEU A 426 -14.95 -4.45 17.09
C LEU A 426 -15.21 -2.97 17.39
N VAL A 427 -14.22 -2.27 17.92
CA VAL A 427 -14.34 -0.83 18.23
C VAL A 427 -14.60 -0.01 16.97
N THR A 428 -13.87 -0.33 15.89
CA THR A 428 -14.03 0.38 14.63
C THR A 428 -15.39 0.09 13.98
N LEU A 429 -15.92 -1.13 14.09
CA LEU A 429 -17.28 -1.46 13.62
C LEU A 429 -18.32 -0.61 14.35
N LEU A 430 -18.24 -0.55 15.68
CA LEU A 430 -19.14 0.25 16.48
C LEU A 430 -19.11 1.74 16.08
N LEU A 431 -17.91 2.31 15.95
CA LEU A 431 -17.75 3.71 15.56
C LEU A 431 -18.20 3.97 14.12
N ALA A 432 -17.88 3.07 13.19
CA ALA A 432 -18.33 3.18 11.81
C ALA A 432 -19.86 3.18 11.72
N TYR A 433 -20.52 2.31 12.48
CA TYR A 433 -21.98 2.27 12.54
C TYR A 433 -22.58 3.54 13.13
N LEU A 434 -21.98 4.09 14.20
CA LEU A 434 -22.49 5.30 14.85
C LEU A 434 -22.27 6.59 14.03
N LEU A 435 -21.21 6.64 13.22
CA LEU A 435 -20.81 7.87 12.52
C LEU A 435 -21.24 7.89 11.04
N PHE A 436 -21.40 6.73 10.40
CA PHE A 436 -21.62 6.62 8.96
C PHE A 436 -22.93 5.90 8.58
N ASN A 437 -23.76 5.56 9.57
CA ASN A 437 -25.09 4.98 9.32
C ASN A 437 -26.13 6.06 8.97
#